data_bc4a59be8a25c7600b8ac19fda93a907
#
_entry.id   bc4a59be8a25c7600b8ac19fda93a907
#
_cell.length_a   1.000
_cell.length_b   1.000
_cell.length_c   1.000
_cell.angle_alpha   90.00
_cell.angle_beta   90.00
_cell.angle_gamma   90.00
#
_symmetry.space_group_name_H-M   'P 1'
#
loop_
_entity.id
_entity.type
_entity.pdbx_description
1 polymer ?
#
loop_
_entity_poly.entity_id
_entity_poly.type
_entity_poly.pdbx_seq_one_letter_code
_entity_poly.pdbx_strand_id
1 'polypeptide(L)'
;MTDKSSAPSRSSRRVLLLAALLGVTAVATLVVTAVLVSIFEHKMDARSPFMRVVDLNEVSVDPSLWGQNWPHQYDQYLMTAGDTFYGGSAALPESKLDQMPWLKRLFAGYAFSIDYREARGHAYMLYDQVVTERVHQRQQAGACLHCHASPTVLYRWAGLEAMGLPSDEAALAADFNMPAVMKGFEVLSTKPYFEVLEMLTRMPDGTPGAPGPFPSPPVGGFTREDAPPGHFAMHEAHPVSCIDCHDPKTMAVRITRPGFMQGMADLAAGDAPVNAMPSVDRWRRGDRKEPYDPNKLATRQEMRSFVCGQCHVEYYCATMDTLEFPWAHGLRMEDMERHWDEKVFPDGTPFYDYYHGETGARLFKAQHPEFELWNQGVHARAGVSCADCHMPYERVGAMKLSNHNVRSPLENINNACQTCHNVSESELLDRVKEIQGRTVALKERAAAAMTEMLDAILEAKAAGATTEQLTPILALQSKAMWRLDFIVSENSKGFHAPQESARILGESIDYSRQAQTKALRLRAPEAPPTDDLPMEPVRGVTPTERPEAHR
;
A
#
# COMPACT_ATOMS: atom_id res chain seq x y z
N MET A 1 -0.75 92.25 -22.25
CA MET A 1 0.35 91.30 -22.42
C MET A 1 -0.20 89.89 -22.20
N THR A 2 -0.57 89.23 -23.30
CA THR A 2 -1.10 87.88 -23.28
C THR A 2 0.04 86.93 -23.62
N ASP A 3 0.46 86.16 -22.61
CA ASP A 3 1.49 85.12 -22.73
C ASP A 3 0.90 83.93 -23.55
N LYS A 4 1.42 83.75 -24.77
CA LYS A 4 1.09 82.58 -25.61
C LYS A 4 2.00 81.43 -25.18
N SER A 5 1.50 80.54 -24.30
CA SER A 5 2.16 79.29 -24.09
C SER A 5 2.14 78.45 -25.39
N SER A 6 3.30 78.32 -26.03
CA SER A 6 3.47 77.56 -27.27
C SER A 6 3.28 76.02 -26.96
N ALA A 7 2.31 75.45 -27.60
CA ALA A 7 2.11 73.97 -27.49
C ALA A 7 3.34 73.20 -28.03
N PRO A 8 3.80 72.13 -27.37
CA PRO A 8 5.01 71.41 -27.78
C PRO A 8 4.84 70.83 -29.20
N SER A 9 5.95 70.95 -30.00
CA SER A 9 5.96 70.44 -31.37
C SER A 9 5.66 68.96 -31.45
N ARG A 10 5.14 68.48 -32.60
CA ARG A 10 4.86 67.01 -32.80
C ARG A 10 6.10 66.15 -32.56
N SER A 11 7.32 66.65 -32.81
CA SER A 11 8.57 65.95 -32.54
C SER A 11 8.86 65.86 -31.05
N SER A 12 8.65 66.90 -30.26
CA SER A 12 8.82 66.85 -28.79
C SER A 12 7.85 65.95 -28.11
N ARG A 13 6.61 65.86 -28.59
CA ARG A 13 5.59 64.86 -28.05
C ARG A 13 5.99 63.40 -28.33
N ARG A 14 6.56 63.13 -29.51
CA ARG A 14 7.07 61.76 -29.83
C ARG A 14 8.25 61.38 -28.95
N VAL A 15 9.19 62.27 -28.71
CA VAL A 15 10.35 62.06 -27.83
C VAL A 15 9.86 61.79 -26.39
N LEU A 16 8.92 62.57 -25.88
CA LEU A 16 8.35 62.38 -24.54
C LEU A 16 7.60 61.08 -24.41
N LEU A 17 6.84 60.66 -25.43
CA LEU A 17 6.15 59.38 -25.43
C LEU A 17 7.11 58.18 -25.46
N LEU A 18 8.19 58.26 -26.25
CA LEU A 18 9.25 57.25 -26.27
C LEU A 18 9.99 57.18 -24.94
N ALA A 19 10.31 58.30 -24.33
CA ALA A 19 10.95 58.35 -23.02
C ALA A 19 10.03 57.77 -21.91
N ALA A 20 8.74 58.10 -21.96
CA ALA A 20 7.74 57.52 -21.04
C ALA A 20 7.59 56.00 -21.22
N LEU A 21 7.53 55.53 -22.47
CA LEU A 21 7.44 54.10 -22.79
C LEU A 21 8.68 53.34 -22.30
N LEU A 22 9.88 53.88 -22.56
CA LEU A 22 11.15 53.33 -22.07
C LEU A 22 11.19 53.30 -20.54
N GLY A 23 10.73 54.34 -19.88
CA GLY A 23 10.63 54.41 -18.42
C GLY A 23 9.69 53.35 -17.86
N VAL A 24 8.48 53.19 -18.43
CA VAL A 24 7.52 52.20 -18.03
C VAL A 24 8.06 50.76 -18.26
N THR A 25 8.70 50.54 -19.42
CA THR A 25 9.31 49.24 -19.71
C THR A 25 10.42 48.90 -18.72
N ALA A 26 11.30 49.87 -18.42
CA ALA A 26 12.39 49.68 -17.45
C ALA A 26 11.84 49.33 -16.04
N VAL A 27 10.84 50.09 -15.57
CA VAL A 27 10.20 49.81 -14.27
C VAL A 27 9.52 48.42 -14.27
N ALA A 28 8.77 48.09 -15.31
CA ALA A 28 8.14 46.78 -15.43
C ALA A 28 9.18 45.65 -15.42
N THR A 29 10.28 45.81 -16.15
CA THR A 29 11.37 44.82 -16.15
C THR A 29 12.01 44.67 -14.78
N LEU A 30 12.25 45.76 -14.07
CA LEU A 30 12.81 45.71 -12.69
C LEU A 30 11.86 44.99 -11.73
N VAL A 31 10.56 45.28 -11.79
CA VAL A 31 9.55 44.62 -10.94
C VAL A 31 9.49 43.11 -11.23
N VAL A 32 9.43 42.75 -12.52
CA VAL A 32 9.41 41.30 -12.90
C VAL A 32 10.70 40.61 -12.45
N THR A 33 11.85 41.23 -12.64
CA THR A 33 13.14 40.68 -12.20
C THR A 33 13.18 40.51 -10.67
N ALA A 34 12.75 41.52 -9.93
CA ALA A 34 12.70 41.44 -8.46
C ALA A 34 11.76 40.31 -7.97
N VAL A 35 10.59 40.16 -8.61
CA VAL A 35 9.67 39.06 -8.30
C VAL A 35 10.30 37.70 -8.62
N LEU A 36 10.96 37.55 -9.76
CA LEU A 36 11.63 36.30 -10.13
C LEU A 36 12.78 35.96 -9.19
N VAL A 37 13.61 36.96 -8.80
CA VAL A 37 14.69 36.78 -7.82
C VAL A 37 14.10 36.35 -6.47
N SER A 38 13.05 37.02 -5.98
CA SER A 38 12.37 36.68 -4.74
C SER A 38 11.81 35.25 -4.78
N ILE A 39 11.16 34.86 -5.88
CA ILE A 39 10.67 33.45 -6.04
C ILE A 39 11.82 32.45 -6.03
N PHE A 40 12.94 32.82 -6.67
CA PHE A 40 14.11 31.92 -6.71
C PHE A 40 14.77 31.79 -5.33
N GLU A 41 14.95 32.89 -4.60
CA GLU A 41 15.48 32.90 -3.23
C GLU A 41 14.58 32.06 -2.30
N HIS A 42 13.25 32.29 -2.31
CA HIS A 42 12.32 31.51 -1.50
C HIS A 42 12.33 30.00 -1.86
N LYS A 43 12.55 29.65 -3.14
CA LYS A 43 12.73 28.25 -3.54
C LYS A 43 14.05 27.66 -3.08
N MET A 44 15.11 28.45 -3.05
CA MET A 44 16.41 28.00 -2.54
C MET A 44 16.34 27.82 -1.03
N ASP A 45 15.78 28.77 -0.29
CA ASP A 45 15.58 28.69 1.16
C ASP A 45 14.73 27.49 1.54
N ALA A 46 13.66 27.22 0.78
CA ALA A 46 12.81 26.03 1.01
C ALA A 46 13.51 24.69 0.73
N ARG A 47 14.61 24.68 0.00
CA ARG A 47 15.42 23.50 -0.31
C ARG A 47 16.61 23.31 0.60
N SER A 48 17.09 24.38 1.22
CA SER A 48 18.22 24.32 2.14
C SER A 48 17.68 24.02 3.53
N PRO A 49 18.04 22.88 4.18
CA PRO A 49 17.75 22.71 5.58
C PRO A 49 18.44 23.84 6.33
N PHE A 50 17.69 24.60 7.12
CA PHE A 50 18.19 25.79 7.80
C PHE A 50 19.43 25.51 8.63
N MET A 51 19.44 24.41 9.33
CA MET A 51 20.58 23.96 10.10
C MET A 51 20.32 22.51 10.54
N ARG A 52 21.27 21.63 10.28
CA ARG A 52 21.26 20.32 10.92
C ARG A 52 21.72 20.48 12.35
N VAL A 53 20.86 20.11 13.28
CA VAL A 53 21.15 20.12 14.72
C VAL A 53 21.89 18.84 15.10
N VAL A 54 21.57 17.73 14.42
CA VAL A 54 22.13 16.41 14.64
C VAL A 54 22.57 15.82 13.30
N ASP A 55 23.76 15.23 13.26
CA ASP A 55 24.21 14.43 12.12
C ASP A 55 23.51 13.07 12.14
N LEU A 56 22.94 12.71 10.98
CA LEU A 56 22.28 11.44 10.76
C LEU A 56 23.12 10.57 9.82
N ASN A 57 23.08 9.27 10.09
CA ASN A 57 23.77 8.26 9.28
C ASN A 57 22.87 7.02 9.09
N GLU A 58 23.42 5.98 8.48
CA GLU A 58 22.66 4.78 8.12
C GLU A 58 22.28 3.86 9.31
N VAL A 59 22.61 4.23 10.54
CA VAL A 59 22.12 3.56 11.77
C VAL A 59 21.16 4.43 12.58
N SER A 60 20.80 5.61 12.10
CA SER A 60 19.89 6.53 12.77
C SER A 60 18.43 6.08 12.62
N VAL A 61 18.06 4.98 13.28
CA VAL A 61 16.70 4.39 13.20
C VAL A 61 15.69 5.20 13.99
N ASP A 62 16.08 5.77 15.14
CA ASP A 62 15.20 6.52 16.03
C ASP A 62 14.63 7.78 15.33
N PRO A 63 13.29 7.86 15.09
CA PRO A 63 12.69 9.01 14.44
C PRO A 63 12.80 10.30 15.24
N SER A 64 13.03 10.24 16.57
CA SER A 64 13.20 11.44 17.40
C SER A 64 14.49 12.19 17.08
N LEU A 65 15.55 11.50 16.66
CA LEU A 65 16.77 12.12 16.16
C LEU A 65 16.52 12.93 14.89
N TRP A 66 15.71 12.37 13.98
CA TRP A 66 15.27 13.08 12.78
C TRP A 66 14.41 14.29 13.13
N GLY A 67 13.58 14.16 14.18
CA GLY A 67 12.74 15.24 14.69
C GLY A 67 13.52 16.46 15.16
N GLN A 68 14.78 16.33 15.61
CA GLN A 68 15.62 17.45 15.95
C GLN A 68 15.97 18.32 14.73
N ASN A 69 16.09 17.71 13.56
CA ASN A 69 16.32 18.43 12.29
C ASN A 69 15.01 18.86 11.61
N TRP A 70 13.94 18.07 11.75
CA TRP A 70 12.64 18.27 11.08
C TRP A 70 11.48 18.10 12.07
N PRO A 71 11.34 19.00 13.05
CA PRO A 71 10.35 18.85 14.13
C PRO A 71 8.91 18.79 13.62
N HIS A 72 8.56 19.61 12.61
CA HIS A 72 7.21 19.62 12.07
C HIS A 72 6.80 18.28 11.45
N GLN A 73 7.68 17.64 10.68
CA GLN A 73 7.43 16.33 10.08
C GLN A 73 7.38 15.23 11.15
N TYR A 74 8.22 15.33 12.18
CA TYR A 74 8.21 14.40 13.29
C TYR A 74 6.93 14.50 14.12
N ASP A 75 6.49 15.72 14.43
CA ASP A 75 5.22 15.93 15.13
C ASP A 75 4.06 15.34 14.34
N GLN A 76 4.02 15.52 13.02
CA GLN A 76 3.01 14.92 12.15
C GLN A 76 3.11 13.39 12.09
N TYR A 77 4.31 12.82 12.08
CA TYR A 77 4.51 11.37 12.17
C TYR A 77 3.92 10.81 13.46
N LEU A 78 4.11 11.49 14.60
CA LEU A 78 3.50 11.09 15.86
C LEU A 78 1.98 11.18 15.85
N MET A 79 1.40 12.10 15.08
CA MET A 79 -0.06 12.22 14.91
C MET A 79 -0.70 11.03 14.20
N THR A 80 0.06 10.18 13.52
CA THR A 80 -0.48 8.94 12.90
C THR A 80 -1.09 8.02 13.94
N ALA A 81 -0.75 8.22 15.20
CA ALA A 81 -1.25 7.51 16.36
C ALA A 81 -2.42 8.21 17.07
N GLY A 82 -2.91 9.32 16.54
CA GLY A 82 -3.92 10.17 17.20
C GLY A 82 -5.33 9.61 17.20
N ASP A 83 -6.19 10.28 17.96
CA ASP A 83 -7.57 9.89 18.27
C ASP A 83 -8.54 10.01 17.10
N THR A 84 -8.16 10.67 16.03
CA THR A 84 -9.02 11.01 14.89
C THR A 84 -8.58 10.32 13.61
N PHE A 85 -8.53 9.01 13.66
CA PHE A 85 -8.35 8.25 12.43
C PHE A 85 -9.71 8.03 11.77
N TYR A 86 -9.88 8.41 10.51
CA TYR A 86 -11.14 8.22 9.79
C TYR A 86 -11.40 6.70 9.61
N GLY A 87 -12.29 6.17 10.45
CA GLY A 87 -12.63 4.76 10.52
C GLY A 87 -11.80 3.93 11.50
N GLY A 88 -10.87 4.54 12.27
CA GLY A 88 -10.05 3.86 13.28
C GLY A 88 -10.36 4.29 14.71
N SER A 89 -9.86 3.54 15.68
CA SER A 89 -10.02 3.78 17.12
C SER A 89 -8.79 4.44 17.74
N ALA A 90 -9.04 5.31 18.72
CA ALA A 90 -8.02 6.02 19.47
C ALA A 90 -7.18 5.14 20.41
N ALA A 91 -7.80 4.18 21.07
CA ALA A 91 -7.17 3.44 22.16
C ALA A 91 -6.47 2.16 21.70
N LEU A 92 -7.14 1.36 20.87
CA LEU A 92 -6.62 0.14 20.23
C LEU A 92 -7.26 0.00 18.85
N PRO A 93 -6.59 -0.65 17.89
CA PRO A 93 -7.18 -0.90 16.58
C PRO A 93 -8.48 -1.70 16.71
N GLU A 94 -9.52 -1.26 16.00
CA GLU A 94 -10.79 -1.98 15.98
C GLU A 94 -10.64 -3.36 15.33
N SER A 95 -11.42 -4.32 15.84
CA SER A 95 -11.46 -5.66 15.27
C SER A 95 -12.23 -5.68 13.96
N LYS A 96 -11.57 -6.01 12.86
CA LYS A 96 -12.24 -6.28 11.57
C LYS A 96 -13.17 -7.50 11.64
N LEU A 97 -12.90 -8.43 12.57
CA LEU A 97 -13.76 -9.61 12.78
C LEU A 97 -15.07 -9.26 13.47
N ASP A 98 -15.13 -8.14 14.21
CA ASP A 98 -16.38 -7.66 14.82
C ASP A 98 -17.16 -6.78 13.84
N GLN A 99 -16.47 -6.02 12.99
CA GLN A 99 -17.09 -5.26 11.90
C GLN A 99 -17.64 -6.17 10.78
N MET A 100 -16.96 -7.29 10.51
CA MET A 100 -17.29 -8.25 9.46
C MET A 100 -17.23 -9.69 10.02
N PRO A 101 -18.21 -10.12 10.82
CA PRO A 101 -18.16 -11.40 11.54
C PRO A 101 -18.02 -12.64 10.64
N TRP A 102 -18.47 -12.55 9.38
CA TRP A 102 -18.33 -13.62 8.40
C TRP A 102 -16.86 -13.94 8.06
N LEU A 103 -15.91 -13.00 8.31
CA LEU A 103 -14.47 -13.23 8.12
C LEU A 103 -13.94 -14.38 8.99
N LYS A 104 -14.46 -14.56 10.22
CA LYS A 104 -14.03 -15.64 11.11
C LYS A 104 -14.20 -17.00 10.43
N ARG A 105 -15.31 -17.17 9.70
CA ARG A 105 -15.59 -18.40 8.97
C ARG A 105 -14.81 -18.49 7.66
N LEU A 106 -14.76 -17.42 6.87
CA LEU A 106 -14.08 -17.43 5.58
C LEU A 106 -12.56 -17.62 5.71
N PHE A 107 -11.98 -17.17 6.83
CA PHE A 107 -10.57 -17.40 7.16
C PHE A 107 -10.35 -18.61 8.09
N ALA A 108 -11.34 -19.48 8.29
CA ALA A 108 -11.18 -20.65 9.15
C ALA A 108 -9.94 -21.47 8.75
N GLY A 109 -9.04 -21.72 9.72
CA GLY A 109 -7.75 -22.37 9.49
C GLY A 109 -6.55 -21.42 9.32
N TYR A 110 -6.78 -20.13 9.03
CA TYR A 110 -5.75 -19.12 8.91
C TYR A 110 -5.65 -18.25 10.18
N ALA A 111 -4.48 -17.66 10.40
CA ALA A 111 -4.21 -16.86 11.61
C ALA A 111 -5.16 -15.65 11.75
N PHE A 112 -5.60 -15.06 10.66
CA PHE A 112 -6.52 -13.92 10.66
C PHE A 112 -7.94 -14.24 11.11
N SER A 113 -8.34 -15.53 11.19
CA SER A 113 -9.61 -15.91 11.85
C SER A 113 -9.57 -15.79 13.37
N ILE A 114 -8.38 -15.70 13.96
CA ILE A 114 -8.17 -15.54 15.40
C ILE A 114 -8.28 -14.09 15.82
N ASP A 115 -7.50 -13.22 15.15
CA ASP A 115 -7.46 -11.79 15.41
C ASP A 115 -7.05 -11.05 14.14
N TYR A 116 -7.92 -10.14 13.68
CA TYR A 116 -7.69 -9.27 12.53
C TYR A 116 -8.14 -7.86 12.87
N ARG A 117 -7.21 -6.93 12.93
CA ARG A 117 -7.44 -5.56 13.38
C ARG A 117 -7.10 -4.55 12.31
N GLU A 118 -7.69 -3.37 12.38
CA GLU A 118 -7.26 -2.20 11.62
C GLU A 118 -5.91 -1.71 12.14
N ALA A 119 -5.13 -1.02 11.30
CA ALA A 119 -3.88 -0.39 11.68
C ALA A 119 -4.12 1.08 12.07
N ARG A 120 -3.38 1.58 13.07
CA ARG A 120 -3.46 2.98 13.51
C ARG A 120 -2.51 3.92 12.77
N GLY A 121 -1.59 3.42 11.97
CA GLY A 121 -0.60 4.19 11.26
C GLY A 121 0.84 3.85 11.65
N HIS A 122 1.81 4.48 10.99
CA HIS A 122 3.21 4.06 10.99
C HIS A 122 3.84 4.02 12.39
N ALA A 123 3.57 5.01 13.23
CA ALA A 123 4.13 5.07 14.56
C ALA A 123 3.68 3.93 15.49
N TYR A 124 2.56 3.28 15.22
CA TYR A 124 2.01 2.21 16.06
C TYR A 124 2.05 0.83 15.42
N MET A 125 2.41 0.71 14.14
CA MET A 125 2.16 -0.52 13.40
C MET A 125 2.92 -1.74 13.94
N LEU A 126 4.09 -1.55 14.58
CA LEU A 126 4.80 -2.64 15.25
C LEU A 126 4.06 -3.09 16.51
N TYR A 127 3.70 -2.14 17.37
CA TYR A 127 2.93 -2.42 18.58
C TYR A 127 1.61 -3.11 18.25
N ASP A 128 0.85 -2.57 17.30
CA ASP A 128 -0.45 -3.10 16.89
C ASP A 128 -0.37 -4.52 16.36
N GLN A 129 0.74 -4.89 15.71
CA GLN A 129 0.96 -6.27 15.28
C GLN A 129 1.34 -7.18 16.44
N VAL A 130 2.27 -6.76 17.29
CA VAL A 130 2.76 -7.60 18.39
C VAL A 130 1.65 -7.94 19.40
N VAL A 131 0.72 -7.04 19.65
CA VAL A 131 -0.40 -7.28 20.60
C VAL A 131 -1.53 -8.12 20.01
N THR A 132 -1.47 -8.51 18.74
CA THR A 132 -2.51 -9.37 18.14
C THR A 132 -2.35 -10.82 18.58
N GLU A 133 -3.48 -11.45 18.91
CA GLU A 133 -3.51 -12.87 19.30
C GLU A 133 -2.99 -13.81 18.20
N ARG A 134 -3.11 -13.41 16.92
CA ARG A 134 -2.65 -14.24 15.80
C ARG A 134 -1.16 -14.52 15.81
N VAL A 135 -0.32 -13.55 16.24
CA VAL A 135 1.15 -13.75 16.29
C VAL A 135 1.60 -14.59 17.47
N HIS A 136 0.77 -14.68 18.53
CA HIS A 136 1.01 -15.51 19.72
C HIS A 136 0.48 -16.94 19.56
N GLN A 137 -0.66 -17.11 18.90
CA GLN A 137 -1.32 -18.41 18.75
C GLN A 137 -0.91 -19.17 17.50
N ARG A 138 -0.30 -18.51 16.53
CA ARG A 138 0.18 -19.13 15.28
C ARG A 138 1.60 -18.64 14.99
N GLN A 139 2.46 -19.55 14.59
CA GLN A 139 3.80 -19.20 14.15
C GLN A 139 3.74 -18.27 12.95
N GLN A 140 4.42 -17.11 13.06
CA GLN A 140 4.56 -16.13 12.00
C GLN A 140 6.03 -16.03 11.60
N ALA A 141 6.28 -15.56 10.37
CA ALA A 141 7.63 -15.35 9.84
C ALA A 141 8.19 -13.97 10.23
N GLY A 142 9.50 -13.86 10.34
CA GLY A 142 10.21 -12.59 10.49
C GLY A 142 9.95 -11.61 9.34
N ALA A 143 9.56 -12.14 8.18
CA ALA A 143 9.15 -11.33 7.04
C ALA A 143 7.98 -10.37 7.33
N CYS A 144 7.12 -10.65 8.32
CA CYS A 144 6.09 -9.70 8.76
C CYS A 144 6.69 -8.36 9.21
N LEU A 145 7.87 -8.39 9.85
CA LEU A 145 8.58 -7.20 10.30
C LEU A 145 9.15 -6.36 9.16
N HIS A 146 9.19 -6.90 7.94
CA HIS A 146 9.55 -6.16 6.73
C HIS A 146 8.70 -4.90 6.53
N CYS A 147 7.40 -4.98 6.85
CA CYS A 147 6.45 -3.88 6.70
C CYS A 147 6.07 -3.23 8.04
N HIS A 148 6.19 -3.94 9.17
CA HIS A 148 5.72 -3.47 10.47
C HIS A 148 6.79 -2.85 11.37
N ALA A 149 8.08 -3.00 11.02
CA ALA A 149 9.20 -2.45 11.78
C ALA A 149 10.16 -1.64 10.89
N SER A 150 11.23 -1.13 11.49
CA SER A 150 12.37 -0.53 10.79
C SER A 150 13.56 -1.52 10.73
N PRO A 151 13.57 -2.53 9.84
CA PRO A 151 14.55 -3.60 9.81
C PRO A 151 15.78 -3.30 8.95
N THR A 152 15.89 -2.12 8.33
CA THR A 152 16.91 -1.81 7.33
C THR A 152 18.33 -2.00 7.87
N VAL A 153 18.59 -1.58 9.12
CA VAL A 153 19.91 -1.75 9.77
C VAL A 153 20.18 -3.22 10.07
N LEU A 154 19.20 -3.93 10.63
CA LEU A 154 19.28 -5.35 10.94
C LEU A 154 19.53 -6.19 9.67
N TYR A 155 18.81 -5.91 8.58
CA TYR A 155 19.04 -6.60 7.31
C TYR A 155 20.45 -6.34 6.78
N ARG A 156 20.93 -5.09 6.85
CA ARG A 156 22.31 -4.77 6.45
C ARG A 156 23.33 -5.52 7.27
N TRP A 157 23.17 -5.53 8.59
CA TRP A 157 24.08 -6.28 9.48
C TRP A 157 24.11 -7.76 9.14
N ALA A 158 22.94 -8.43 9.13
CA ALA A 158 22.85 -9.86 8.83
C ALA A 158 23.38 -10.19 7.43
N GLY A 159 23.19 -9.29 6.47
CA GLY A 159 23.71 -9.47 5.11
C GLY A 159 25.21 -9.31 5.01
N LEU A 160 25.81 -8.32 5.67
CA LEU A 160 27.24 -8.14 5.74
C LEU A 160 27.92 -9.37 6.38
N GLU A 161 27.37 -9.86 7.51
CA GLU A 161 27.81 -11.11 8.15
C GLU A 161 27.74 -12.29 7.19
N ALA A 162 26.60 -12.50 6.53
CA ALA A 162 26.41 -13.60 5.58
C ALA A 162 27.32 -13.52 4.35
N MET A 163 27.76 -12.32 3.98
CA MET A 163 28.69 -12.07 2.87
C MET A 163 30.17 -12.13 3.32
N GLY A 164 30.45 -12.28 4.63
CA GLY A 164 31.80 -12.26 5.17
C GLY A 164 32.48 -10.89 5.08
N LEU A 165 31.69 -9.80 5.10
CA LEU A 165 32.16 -8.43 5.07
C LEU A 165 32.17 -7.82 6.48
N PRO A 166 32.96 -6.73 6.72
CA PRO A 166 32.91 -6.01 7.97
C PRO A 166 31.46 -5.57 8.30
N SER A 167 31.02 -5.84 9.53
CA SER A 167 29.64 -5.60 10.00
C SER A 167 29.62 -4.80 11.32
N ASP A 168 30.75 -4.17 11.67
CA ASP A 168 30.86 -3.29 12.81
C ASP A 168 30.08 -1.98 12.65
N GLU A 169 30.01 -1.18 13.70
CA GLU A 169 29.29 0.09 13.70
C GLU A 169 29.74 1.04 12.58
N ALA A 170 31.03 1.09 12.27
CA ALA A 170 31.57 1.94 11.22
C ALA A 170 31.10 1.47 9.84
N ALA A 171 31.06 0.18 9.58
CA ALA A 171 30.54 -0.41 8.35
C ALA A 171 29.03 -0.18 8.21
N LEU A 172 28.29 -0.24 9.32
CA LEU A 172 26.85 0.03 9.33
C LEU A 172 26.52 1.52 9.22
N ALA A 173 27.34 2.42 9.74
CA ALA A 173 27.17 3.87 9.58
C ALA A 173 27.61 4.40 8.20
N ALA A 174 28.30 3.57 7.40
CA ALA A 174 28.75 3.91 6.04
C ALA A 174 27.57 4.09 5.06
N ASP A 175 27.88 4.28 3.77
CA ASP A 175 26.87 4.47 2.74
C ASP A 175 25.96 3.23 2.60
N PHE A 176 24.71 3.48 2.23
CA PHE A 176 23.68 2.46 2.07
C PHE A 176 24.11 1.36 1.08
N ASN A 177 23.95 0.11 1.50
CA ASN A 177 24.35 -1.09 0.76
C ASN A 177 23.13 -1.99 0.51
N MET A 178 22.42 -1.78 -0.60
CA MET A 178 21.25 -2.58 -0.95
C MET A 178 21.59 -4.09 -1.12
N PRO A 179 22.70 -4.52 -1.74
CA PRO A 179 23.06 -5.94 -1.79
C PRO A 179 23.13 -6.61 -0.41
N ALA A 180 23.70 -5.93 0.60
CA ALA A 180 23.71 -6.44 1.96
C ALA A 180 22.31 -6.49 2.57
N VAL A 181 21.47 -5.46 2.35
CA VAL A 181 20.06 -5.45 2.79
C VAL A 181 19.28 -6.62 2.17
N MET A 182 19.45 -6.87 0.88
CA MET A 182 18.83 -8.01 0.17
C MET A 182 19.27 -9.35 0.78
N LYS A 183 20.58 -9.53 1.02
CA LYS A 183 21.10 -10.77 1.58
C LYS A 183 20.64 -11.00 3.01
N GLY A 184 20.61 -9.97 3.83
CA GLY A 184 20.13 -10.07 5.21
C GLY A 184 18.64 -10.37 5.30
N PHE A 185 17.85 -9.80 4.40
CA PHE A 185 16.43 -10.15 4.27
C PHE A 185 16.24 -11.63 3.93
N GLU A 186 16.98 -12.17 2.96
CA GLU A 186 16.96 -13.59 2.60
C GLU A 186 17.24 -14.48 3.84
N VAL A 187 18.20 -14.09 4.68
CA VAL A 187 18.60 -14.83 5.90
C VAL A 187 17.52 -14.77 6.99
N LEU A 188 16.81 -13.64 7.10
CA LEU A 188 15.94 -13.38 8.25
C LEU A 188 14.44 -13.58 7.95
N SER A 189 14.02 -13.50 6.70
CA SER A 189 12.61 -13.47 6.33
C SER A 189 11.84 -14.73 6.74
N THR A 190 12.48 -15.89 6.71
CA THR A 190 11.86 -17.19 7.07
C THR A 190 12.06 -17.58 8.53
N LYS A 191 12.85 -16.83 9.30
CA LYS A 191 13.01 -17.07 10.73
C LYS A 191 11.72 -16.80 11.51
N PRO A 192 11.55 -17.38 12.70
CA PRO A 192 10.40 -17.09 13.56
C PRO A 192 10.28 -15.61 13.88
N TYR A 193 9.05 -15.09 13.88
CA TYR A 193 8.72 -13.69 14.10
C TYR A 193 9.38 -13.10 15.36
N PHE A 194 9.22 -13.76 16.52
CA PHE A 194 9.76 -13.26 17.79
C PHE A 194 11.29 -13.32 17.85
N GLU A 195 11.94 -14.26 17.14
CA GLU A 195 13.39 -14.29 17.03
C GLU A 195 13.90 -13.03 16.33
N VAL A 196 13.30 -12.67 15.19
CA VAL A 196 13.71 -11.47 14.45
C VAL A 196 13.32 -10.20 15.20
N LEU A 197 12.18 -10.18 15.87
CA LEU A 197 11.75 -9.06 16.71
C LEU A 197 12.75 -8.78 17.82
N GLU A 198 13.23 -9.80 18.52
CA GLU A 198 14.28 -9.66 19.55
C GLU A 198 15.60 -9.15 18.96
N MET A 199 15.96 -9.57 17.74
CA MET A 199 17.16 -9.06 17.07
C MET A 199 17.03 -7.55 16.75
N LEU A 200 15.82 -7.04 16.50
CA LEU A 200 15.59 -5.61 16.26
C LEU A 200 15.79 -4.73 17.50
N THR A 201 15.77 -5.30 18.70
CA THR A 201 15.98 -4.56 19.95
C THR A 201 17.44 -4.34 20.29
N ARG A 202 18.36 -4.96 19.56
CA ARG A 202 19.79 -4.97 19.85
C ARG A 202 20.57 -4.40 18.69
N MET A 203 21.56 -3.58 19.01
CA MET A 203 22.62 -3.25 18.06
C MET A 203 23.51 -4.48 17.81
N PRO A 204 24.22 -4.54 16.69
CA PRO A 204 25.08 -5.69 16.35
C PRO A 204 26.15 -6.03 17.40
N ASP A 205 26.56 -5.07 18.22
CA ASP A 205 27.50 -5.27 19.33
C ASP A 205 26.85 -5.84 20.61
N GLY A 206 25.51 -6.11 20.56
CA GLY A 206 24.74 -6.63 21.70
C GLY A 206 24.26 -5.56 22.68
N THR A 207 24.56 -4.28 22.44
CA THR A 207 24.02 -3.18 23.25
C THR A 207 22.51 -3.02 22.98
N PRO A 208 21.73 -2.60 24.00
CA PRO A 208 20.32 -2.26 23.76
C PRO A 208 20.22 -1.14 22.71
N GLY A 209 19.36 -1.31 21.72
CA GLY A 209 18.96 -0.23 20.82
C GLY A 209 18.36 0.94 21.62
N ALA A 210 18.31 2.12 21.02
CA ALA A 210 17.61 3.23 21.64
C ALA A 210 16.15 2.80 21.91
N PRO A 211 15.56 3.18 23.07
CA PRO A 211 14.17 2.85 23.37
C PRO A 211 13.27 3.41 22.27
N GLY A 212 12.30 2.60 21.84
CA GLY A 212 11.29 3.02 20.88
C GLY A 212 10.50 4.25 21.37
N PRO A 213 9.77 4.93 20.49
CA PRO A 213 9.10 6.20 20.79
C PRO A 213 7.98 6.09 21.83
N PHE A 214 7.64 4.88 22.25
CA PHE A 214 6.58 4.64 23.22
C PHE A 214 7.14 4.59 24.63
N PRO A 215 6.55 5.36 25.58
CA PRO A 215 6.85 5.16 26.97
C PRO A 215 6.57 3.70 27.30
N SER A 216 7.52 3.04 27.90
CA SER A 216 7.31 1.69 28.43
C SER A 216 6.07 1.77 29.32
N PRO A 217 4.95 1.11 29.00
CA PRO A 217 3.85 1.09 29.91
C PRO A 217 4.37 0.42 31.19
N PRO A 218 3.96 0.87 32.36
CA PRO A 218 4.10 0.10 33.56
C PRO A 218 3.09 -1.05 33.49
N VAL A 219 3.29 -1.97 32.55
CA VAL A 219 2.36 -3.06 32.35
C VAL A 219 2.90 -4.27 33.08
N GLY A 220 2.35 -4.48 34.27
CA GLY A 220 2.21 -5.79 34.83
C GLY A 220 3.39 -6.41 35.56
N GLY A 221 4.44 -5.66 35.90
CA GLY A 221 5.51 -6.18 36.78
C GLY A 221 6.24 -7.41 36.27
N PHE A 222 6.23 -7.68 34.96
CA PHE A 222 6.98 -8.76 34.35
C PHE A 222 8.48 -8.49 34.37
N THR A 223 9.26 -9.54 34.62
CA THR A 223 10.70 -9.56 34.30
C THR A 223 10.90 -10.04 32.86
N ARG A 224 12.15 -9.91 32.32
CA ARG A 224 12.43 -10.45 30.98
C ARG A 224 12.25 -11.96 30.89
N GLU A 225 12.34 -12.69 32.00
CA GLU A 225 12.25 -14.13 32.04
C GLU A 225 10.80 -14.63 32.02
N ASP A 226 9.86 -13.87 32.60
CA ASP A 226 8.44 -14.24 32.74
C ASP A 226 7.48 -13.48 31.84
N ALA A 227 8.00 -12.51 31.05
CA ALA A 227 7.19 -11.76 30.12
C ALA A 227 6.75 -12.60 28.90
N PRO A 228 5.56 -12.32 28.37
CA PRO A 228 5.13 -12.91 27.09
C PRO A 228 6.13 -12.57 25.98
N PRO A 229 6.27 -13.43 24.95
CA PRO A 229 7.13 -13.16 23.81
C PRO A 229 6.84 -11.79 23.19
N GLY A 230 7.88 -11.02 22.90
CA GLY A 230 7.76 -9.69 22.29
C GLY A 230 7.37 -8.56 23.24
N HIS A 231 7.08 -8.83 24.53
CA HIS A 231 6.61 -7.81 25.48
C HIS A 231 7.57 -6.62 25.60
N PHE A 232 8.88 -6.88 25.76
CA PHE A 232 9.89 -5.82 25.79
C PHE A 232 10.26 -5.34 24.39
N ALA A 233 10.36 -6.26 23.44
CA ALA A 233 10.78 -5.96 22.09
C ALA A 233 9.87 -4.94 21.40
N MET A 234 8.55 -4.96 21.63
CA MET A 234 7.63 -3.98 21.05
C MET A 234 7.85 -2.54 21.55
N HIS A 235 8.57 -2.35 22.65
CA HIS A 235 8.92 -1.04 23.20
C HIS A 235 10.37 -0.64 22.92
N GLU A 236 11.23 -1.59 22.61
CA GLU A 236 12.66 -1.38 22.36
C GLU A 236 13.01 -1.35 20.88
N ALA A 237 12.21 -2.01 20.02
CA ALA A 237 12.33 -1.94 18.57
C ALA A 237 11.55 -0.75 18.00
N HIS A 238 11.96 -0.27 16.83
CA HIS A 238 11.29 0.83 16.16
C HIS A 238 10.27 0.34 15.13
N PRO A 239 9.05 0.94 15.08
CA PRO A 239 8.15 0.81 13.94
C PRO A 239 8.79 1.42 12.68
N VAL A 240 8.06 1.44 11.58
CA VAL A 240 8.50 2.16 10.37
C VAL A 240 8.89 3.60 10.72
N SER A 241 10.11 4.00 10.37
CA SER A 241 10.69 5.28 10.73
C SER A 241 11.19 6.06 9.51
N CYS A 242 11.77 7.23 9.75
CA CYS A 242 12.24 8.13 8.69
C CYS A 242 13.26 7.46 7.75
N ILE A 243 14.18 6.65 8.29
CA ILE A 243 15.24 5.98 7.53
C ILE A 243 14.71 4.98 6.50
N ASP A 244 13.50 4.46 6.71
CA ASP A 244 12.88 3.46 5.83
C ASP A 244 12.43 4.08 4.49
N CYS A 245 12.23 5.40 4.48
CA CYS A 245 11.81 6.14 3.31
C CYS A 245 12.82 7.19 2.83
N HIS A 246 13.73 7.63 3.71
CA HIS A 246 14.65 8.74 3.43
C HIS A 246 16.11 8.36 3.61
N ASP A 247 16.94 8.91 2.74
CA ASP A 247 18.38 8.91 2.89
C ASP A 247 18.78 9.90 4.00
N PRO A 248 19.54 9.47 5.02
CA PRO A 248 19.85 10.31 6.19
C PRO A 248 20.73 11.53 5.86
N LYS A 249 21.55 11.45 4.79
CA LYS A 249 22.44 12.54 4.41
C LYS A 249 21.76 13.59 3.55
N THR A 250 20.88 13.16 2.64
CA THR A 250 20.32 14.03 1.59
C THR A 250 18.82 14.30 1.75
N MET A 251 18.12 13.52 2.59
CA MET A 251 16.64 13.46 2.67
C MET A 251 15.97 13.03 1.37
N ALA A 252 16.72 12.55 0.40
CA ALA A 252 16.13 11.96 -0.80
C ALA A 252 15.26 10.77 -0.43
N VAL A 253 14.11 10.67 -1.10
CA VAL A 253 13.24 9.50 -0.95
C VAL A 253 13.91 8.29 -1.59
N ARG A 254 13.93 7.16 -0.88
CA ARG A 254 14.55 5.92 -1.35
C ARG A 254 13.74 4.68 -1.00
N ILE A 255 13.98 3.62 -1.72
CA ILE A 255 13.47 2.28 -1.45
C ILE A 255 14.50 1.53 -0.61
N THR A 256 14.06 0.95 0.49
CA THR A 256 14.90 0.16 1.41
C THR A 256 14.42 -1.29 1.54
N ARG A 257 13.25 -1.63 0.98
CA ARG A 257 12.61 -2.93 1.15
C ARG A 257 12.95 -3.90 0.02
N PRO A 258 13.61 -5.04 0.34
CA PRO A 258 13.97 -6.07 -0.64
C PRO A 258 12.81 -6.61 -1.48
N GLY A 259 11.65 -6.87 -0.85
CA GLY A 259 10.48 -7.37 -1.56
C GLY A 259 10.06 -6.46 -2.71
N PHE A 260 10.06 -5.14 -2.48
CA PHE A 260 9.74 -4.16 -3.53
C PHE A 260 10.81 -4.09 -4.63
N MET A 261 12.09 -4.17 -4.25
CA MET A 261 13.20 -4.17 -5.22
C MET A 261 13.06 -5.36 -6.18
N GLN A 262 12.82 -6.55 -5.62
CA GLN A 262 12.64 -7.77 -6.43
C GLN A 262 11.36 -7.70 -7.26
N GLY A 263 10.22 -7.37 -6.65
CA GLY A 263 8.94 -7.28 -7.36
C GLY A 263 8.96 -6.28 -8.51
N MET A 264 9.61 -5.12 -8.34
CA MET A 264 9.77 -4.14 -9.40
C MET A 264 10.72 -4.61 -10.52
N ALA A 265 11.76 -5.38 -10.18
CA ALA A 265 12.63 -5.97 -11.18
C ALA A 265 11.88 -7.01 -12.03
N ASP A 266 11.08 -7.87 -11.39
CA ASP A 266 10.25 -8.88 -12.05
C ASP A 266 9.16 -8.24 -12.93
N LEU A 267 8.44 -7.24 -12.38
CA LEU A 267 7.45 -6.47 -13.13
C LEU A 267 8.05 -5.81 -14.37
N ALA A 268 9.22 -5.18 -14.20
CA ALA A 268 9.90 -4.51 -15.31
C ALA A 268 10.40 -5.48 -16.37
N ALA A 269 10.88 -6.66 -15.96
CA ALA A 269 11.34 -7.71 -16.89
C ALA A 269 10.19 -8.28 -17.73
N GLY A 270 8.97 -8.33 -17.19
CA GLY A 270 7.76 -8.72 -17.90
C GLY A 270 7.27 -7.68 -18.91
N ASP A 271 6.25 -8.03 -19.68
CA ASP A 271 5.66 -7.18 -20.72
C ASP A 271 4.26 -6.65 -20.37
N ALA A 272 3.78 -6.93 -19.14
CA ALA A 272 2.46 -6.48 -18.70
C ALA A 272 2.37 -4.93 -18.71
N PRO A 273 1.24 -4.35 -19.14
CA PRO A 273 1.03 -2.91 -19.09
C PRO A 273 1.09 -2.39 -17.65
N VAL A 274 1.79 -1.27 -17.45
CA VAL A 274 1.83 -0.56 -16.16
C VAL A 274 1.37 0.88 -16.35
N ASN A 275 0.62 1.41 -15.39
CA ASN A 275 0.19 2.81 -15.39
C ASN A 275 1.09 3.62 -14.45
N ALA A 276 1.28 4.89 -14.74
CA ALA A 276 2.05 5.83 -13.93
C ALA A 276 3.50 5.42 -13.62
N MET A 277 4.11 4.58 -14.47
CA MET A 277 5.49 4.08 -14.32
C MET A 277 6.35 4.35 -15.57
N PRO A 278 6.54 5.62 -15.96
CA PRO A 278 7.30 5.97 -17.15
C PRO A 278 8.78 5.54 -17.09
N SER A 279 9.36 5.33 -15.92
CA SER A 279 10.72 4.83 -15.79
C SER A 279 10.82 3.35 -16.17
N VAL A 280 9.83 2.53 -15.83
CA VAL A 280 9.74 1.13 -16.27
C VAL A 280 9.64 1.07 -17.79
N ASP A 281 8.77 1.91 -18.39
CA ASP A 281 8.65 1.99 -19.85
C ASP A 281 9.96 2.43 -20.55
N ARG A 282 10.70 3.38 -19.94
CA ARG A 282 12.02 3.78 -20.46
C ARG A 282 13.03 2.64 -20.38
N TRP A 283 13.07 1.94 -19.25
CA TRP A 283 13.97 0.80 -19.06
C TRP A 283 13.64 -0.34 -20.03
N ARG A 284 12.36 -0.65 -20.25
CA ARG A 284 11.91 -1.66 -21.21
C ARG A 284 12.32 -1.37 -22.66
N ARG A 285 12.38 -0.09 -23.02
CA ARG A 285 12.86 0.36 -24.35
C ARG A 285 14.38 0.41 -24.46
N GLY A 286 15.09 0.29 -23.34
CA GLY A 286 16.55 0.25 -23.29
C GLY A 286 17.13 -1.14 -23.57
N ASP A 287 18.38 -1.34 -23.20
CA ASP A 287 19.14 -2.56 -23.42
C ASP A 287 18.88 -3.67 -22.37
N ARG A 288 18.18 -3.34 -21.26
CA ARG A 288 17.78 -4.26 -20.17
C ARG A 288 18.96 -5.08 -19.59
N LYS A 289 20.19 -4.57 -19.63
CA LYS A 289 21.38 -5.31 -19.17
C LYS A 289 21.41 -5.51 -17.66
N GLU A 290 21.04 -4.47 -16.94
CA GLU A 290 20.96 -4.51 -15.47
C GLU A 290 19.49 -4.63 -15.05
N PRO A 291 19.17 -5.32 -13.95
CA PRO A 291 17.81 -5.33 -13.40
C PRO A 291 17.30 -3.90 -13.18
N TYR A 292 15.98 -3.72 -13.29
CA TYR A 292 15.39 -2.44 -13.00
C TYR A 292 15.62 -2.07 -11.53
N ASP A 293 16.18 -0.88 -11.29
CA ASP A 293 16.46 -0.36 -9.96
C ASP A 293 15.68 0.96 -9.75
N PRO A 294 14.61 0.97 -8.93
CA PRO A 294 13.80 2.16 -8.69
C PRO A 294 14.59 3.31 -8.07
N ASN A 295 15.59 3.03 -7.22
CA ASN A 295 16.42 4.06 -6.61
C ASN A 295 17.27 4.85 -7.62
N LYS A 296 17.57 4.25 -8.78
CA LYS A 296 18.36 4.89 -9.85
C LYS A 296 17.52 5.45 -10.99
N LEU A 297 16.40 4.79 -11.30
CA LEU A 297 15.68 4.99 -12.54
C LEU A 297 14.34 5.72 -12.38
N ALA A 298 13.70 5.59 -11.21
CA ALA A 298 12.40 6.18 -10.97
C ALA A 298 12.45 7.72 -10.96
N THR A 299 11.41 8.32 -11.48
CA THR A 299 11.19 9.75 -11.37
C THR A 299 10.78 10.12 -9.94
N ARG A 300 10.93 11.40 -9.59
CA ARG A 300 10.45 11.89 -8.29
C ARG A 300 8.96 11.61 -8.07
N GLN A 301 8.13 11.69 -9.12
CA GLN A 301 6.69 11.43 -9.01
C GLN A 301 6.41 9.94 -8.76
N GLU A 302 7.13 9.05 -9.45
CA GLU A 302 7.03 7.59 -9.19
C GLU A 302 7.45 7.25 -7.76
N MET A 303 8.56 7.83 -7.27
CA MET A 303 9.02 7.59 -5.91
C MET A 303 7.99 7.99 -4.85
N ARG A 304 7.10 8.94 -5.12
CA ARG A 304 5.99 9.33 -4.22
C ARG A 304 4.89 8.26 -4.11
N SER A 305 4.91 7.25 -4.99
CA SER A 305 4.09 6.03 -4.86
C SER A 305 4.93 4.84 -4.44
N PHE A 306 6.13 4.69 -4.98
CA PHE A 306 6.98 3.52 -4.74
C PHE A 306 7.36 3.35 -3.27
N VAL A 307 7.58 4.44 -2.54
CA VAL A 307 7.86 4.37 -1.08
C VAL A 307 6.68 3.81 -0.29
N CYS A 308 5.45 4.00 -0.75
CA CYS A 308 4.26 3.40 -0.14
C CYS A 308 4.13 1.92 -0.55
N GLY A 309 4.36 1.64 -1.85
CA GLY A 309 4.36 0.29 -2.42
C GLY A 309 5.41 -0.66 -1.84
N GLN A 310 6.34 -0.19 -1.03
CA GLN A 310 7.26 -1.07 -0.29
C GLN A 310 6.53 -2.01 0.68
N CYS A 311 5.34 -1.61 1.17
CA CYS A 311 4.59 -2.30 2.20
C CYS A 311 3.09 -2.42 1.86
N HIS A 312 2.53 -1.46 1.11
CA HIS A 312 1.11 -1.45 0.71
C HIS A 312 0.91 -2.18 -0.61
N VAL A 313 1.10 -3.48 -0.58
CA VAL A 313 1.13 -4.39 -1.75
C VAL A 313 0.61 -5.77 -1.40
N GLU A 314 0.29 -6.54 -2.42
CA GLU A 314 0.08 -7.98 -2.31
C GLU A 314 1.43 -8.71 -2.18
N TYR A 315 1.49 -9.69 -1.26
CA TYR A 315 2.70 -10.47 -1.03
C TYR A 315 2.41 -11.82 -0.37
N TYR A 316 3.33 -12.76 -0.52
CA TYR A 316 3.40 -13.95 0.32
C TYR A 316 4.33 -13.71 1.51
N CYS A 317 3.95 -14.21 2.69
CA CYS A 317 4.73 -14.09 3.90
C CYS A 317 4.49 -15.29 4.83
N ALA A 318 5.33 -16.30 4.76
CA ALA A 318 5.32 -17.43 5.69
C ALA A 318 6.74 -17.97 5.93
N THR A 319 6.86 -18.95 6.86
CA THR A 319 8.16 -19.55 7.19
C THR A 319 8.67 -20.55 6.14
N MET A 320 7.81 -20.94 5.19
CA MET A 320 8.13 -21.95 4.18
C MET A 320 8.94 -21.38 3.01
N ASP A 321 8.84 -20.08 2.77
CA ASP A 321 9.55 -19.39 1.70
C ASP A 321 9.76 -17.91 2.05
N THR A 322 10.67 -17.24 1.34
CA THR A 322 10.91 -15.81 1.55
C THR A 322 9.70 -14.99 1.09
N LEU A 323 9.52 -13.80 1.67
CA LEU A 323 8.51 -12.86 1.20
C LEU A 323 8.79 -12.46 -0.24
N GLU A 324 7.78 -12.54 -1.09
CA GLU A 324 7.84 -12.09 -2.47
C GLU A 324 6.56 -11.37 -2.89
N PHE A 325 6.68 -10.50 -3.88
CA PHE A 325 5.56 -9.83 -4.53
C PHE A 325 5.24 -10.54 -5.85
N PRO A 326 3.98 -10.92 -6.12
CA PRO A 326 3.61 -11.78 -7.26
C PRO A 326 3.47 -10.98 -8.58
N TRP A 327 4.48 -10.18 -8.93
CA TRP A 327 4.39 -9.20 -10.02
C TRP A 327 4.99 -9.64 -11.36
N ALA A 328 5.48 -10.87 -11.46
CA ALA A 328 6.12 -11.37 -12.68
C ALA A 328 5.22 -11.28 -13.93
N HIS A 329 3.91 -11.39 -13.76
CA HIS A 329 2.94 -11.32 -14.86
C HIS A 329 2.19 -9.98 -14.94
N GLY A 330 2.35 -9.09 -13.97
CA GLY A 330 1.67 -7.79 -13.90
C GLY A 330 1.05 -7.48 -12.56
N LEU A 331 0.23 -6.40 -12.51
CA LEU A 331 -0.36 -5.88 -11.28
C LEU A 331 -1.88 -6.11 -11.18
N ARG A 332 -2.47 -6.90 -12.07
CA ARG A 332 -3.87 -7.26 -11.97
C ARG A 332 -4.05 -8.44 -11.02
N MET A 333 -5.21 -8.53 -10.42
CA MET A 333 -5.56 -9.65 -9.54
C MET A 333 -5.36 -11.00 -10.23
N GLU A 334 -5.71 -11.11 -11.52
CA GLU A 334 -5.53 -12.32 -12.34
C GLU A 334 -4.06 -12.63 -12.64
N ASP A 335 -3.22 -11.60 -12.81
CA ASP A 335 -1.78 -11.77 -13.03
C ASP A 335 -1.12 -12.38 -11.80
N MET A 336 -1.55 -11.97 -10.60
CA MET A 336 -1.08 -12.51 -9.32
C MET A 336 -1.66 -13.92 -9.05
N GLU A 337 -2.95 -14.15 -9.36
CA GLU A 337 -3.53 -15.51 -9.30
C GLU A 337 -2.71 -16.48 -10.19
N ARG A 338 -2.36 -16.05 -11.39
CA ARG A 338 -1.52 -16.83 -12.31
C ARG A 338 -0.14 -17.09 -11.72
N HIS A 339 0.49 -16.10 -11.10
CA HIS A 339 1.79 -16.28 -10.44
C HIS A 339 1.73 -17.37 -9.37
N TRP A 340 0.69 -17.36 -8.51
CA TRP A 340 0.51 -18.36 -7.47
C TRP A 340 0.11 -19.74 -8.02
N ASP A 341 -0.66 -19.80 -9.09
CA ASP A 341 -1.02 -21.05 -9.77
C ASP A 341 0.20 -21.75 -10.42
N GLU A 342 1.19 -20.97 -10.88
CA GLU A 342 2.43 -21.47 -11.49
C GLU A 342 3.49 -21.84 -10.44
N LYS A 343 3.40 -21.30 -9.22
CA LYS A 343 4.37 -21.52 -8.14
C LYS A 343 4.20 -22.92 -7.54
N VAL A 344 5.36 -23.52 -7.22
CA VAL A 344 5.43 -24.75 -6.44
C VAL A 344 6.41 -24.59 -5.28
N PHE A 345 6.15 -25.25 -4.17
CA PHE A 345 7.11 -25.36 -3.08
C PHE A 345 8.34 -26.19 -3.50
N PRO A 346 9.45 -26.11 -2.74
CA PRO A 346 10.68 -26.89 -3.04
C PRO A 346 10.46 -28.40 -3.13
N ASP A 347 9.41 -28.95 -2.47
CA ASP A 347 9.03 -30.35 -2.53
C ASP A 347 8.14 -30.73 -3.74
N GLY A 348 7.84 -29.74 -4.61
CA GLY A 348 6.97 -29.91 -5.77
C GLY A 348 5.47 -29.78 -5.48
N THR A 349 5.07 -29.51 -4.24
CA THR A 349 3.65 -29.27 -3.88
C THR A 349 3.19 -27.96 -4.50
N PRO A 350 2.02 -27.89 -5.18
CA PRO A 350 1.43 -26.64 -5.63
C PRO A 350 1.27 -25.65 -4.47
N PHE A 351 1.57 -24.40 -4.74
CA PHE A 351 1.57 -23.33 -3.75
C PHE A 351 0.18 -23.12 -3.14
N TYR A 352 0.13 -22.79 -1.87
CA TYR A 352 -1.05 -22.35 -1.10
C TYR A 352 -0.59 -21.70 0.20
N ASP A 353 -1.42 -20.80 0.77
CA ASP A 353 -1.13 -20.22 2.09
C ASP A 353 -1.67 -21.10 3.22
N TYR A 354 -2.89 -21.60 3.06
CA TYR A 354 -3.54 -22.40 4.11
C TYR A 354 -4.63 -23.32 3.56
N TYR A 355 -5.04 -24.28 4.39
CA TYR A 355 -6.22 -25.08 4.15
C TYR A 355 -7.40 -24.49 4.90
N HIS A 356 -8.54 -24.28 4.22
CA HIS A 356 -9.76 -23.85 4.87
C HIS A 356 -10.23 -24.87 5.90
N GLY A 357 -10.42 -24.42 7.15
CA GLY A 357 -10.66 -25.31 8.30
C GLY A 357 -11.93 -26.18 8.20
N GLU A 358 -12.96 -25.74 7.46
CA GLU A 358 -14.20 -26.51 7.29
C GLU A 358 -14.18 -27.37 6.02
N THR A 359 -13.77 -26.80 4.90
CA THR A 359 -13.88 -27.47 3.59
C THR A 359 -12.62 -28.20 3.16
N GLY A 360 -11.45 -27.84 3.68
CA GLY A 360 -10.17 -28.38 3.26
C GLY A 360 -9.67 -27.82 1.92
N ALA A 361 -10.28 -26.77 1.39
CA ALA A 361 -9.81 -26.11 0.18
C ALA A 361 -8.43 -25.48 0.42
N ARG A 362 -7.54 -25.54 -0.57
CA ARG A 362 -6.29 -24.76 -0.60
C ARG A 362 -6.62 -23.33 -0.97
N LEU A 363 -6.23 -22.38 -0.12
CA LEU A 363 -6.58 -20.97 -0.28
C LEU A 363 -5.32 -20.10 -0.24
N PHE A 364 -5.44 -18.94 -0.88
CA PHE A 364 -4.50 -17.83 -0.78
C PHE A 364 -5.09 -16.75 0.11
N LYS A 365 -4.22 -16.01 0.81
CA LYS A 365 -4.59 -14.83 1.59
C LYS A 365 -4.09 -13.59 0.88
N ALA A 366 -4.99 -12.72 0.45
CA ALA A 366 -4.61 -11.40 -0.02
C ALA A 366 -4.17 -10.50 1.17
N GLN A 367 -3.13 -9.72 0.98
CA GLN A 367 -2.56 -8.92 2.06
C GLN A 367 -3.00 -7.45 1.99
N HIS A 368 -2.29 -6.60 1.24
CA HIS A 368 -2.54 -5.16 1.17
C HIS A 368 -2.42 -4.64 -0.28
N PRO A 369 -3.30 -5.07 -1.22
CA PRO A 369 -3.16 -4.77 -2.65
C PRO A 369 -3.53 -3.32 -3.03
N GLU A 370 -3.17 -2.34 -2.21
CA GLU A 370 -3.46 -0.93 -2.46
C GLU A 370 -2.71 -0.40 -3.68
N PHE A 371 -1.41 -0.74 -3.80
CA PHE A 371 -0.58 -0.30 -4.93
C PHE A 371 -1.08 -0.85 -6.25
N GLU A 372 -1.46 -2.12 -6.28
CA GLU A 372 -1.99 -2.83 -7.44
C GLU A 372 -3.34 -2.28 -7.88
N LEU A 373 -4.28 -2.08 -6.95
CA LEU A 373 -5.58 -1.49 -7.26
C LEU A 373 -5.46 -0.01 -7.64
N TRP A 374 -4.66 0.78 -6.90
CA TRP A 374 -4.41 2.16 -7.28
C TRP A 374 -3.88 2.27 -8.71
N ASN A 375 -2.95 1.40 -9.11
CA ASN A 375 -2.36 1.40 -10.46
C ASN A 375 -3.42 1.23 -11.57
N GLN A 376 -4.52 0.55 -11.28
CA GLN A 376 -5.63 0.34 -12.22
C GLN A 376 -6.65 1.48 -12.20
N GLY A 377 -6.54 2.40 -11.25
CA GLY A 377 -7.46 3.50 -11.05
C GLY A 377 -7.23 4.69 -11.99
N VAL A 378 -8.22 5.60 -12.01
CA VAL A 378 -8.16 6.82 -12.84
C VAL A 378 -7.07 7.79 -12.39
N HIS A 379 -6.80 7.84 -11.08
CA HIS A 379 -5.80 8.74 -10.52
C HIS A 379 -4.38 8.34 -10.92
N ALA A 380 -4.04 7.04 -10.88
CA ALA A 380 -2.76 6.56 -11.38
C ALA A 380 -2.57 6.89 -12.87
N ARG A 381 -3.60 6.66 -13.69
CA ARG A 381 -3.57 6.98 -15.14
C ARG A 381 -3.39 8.48 -15.39
N ALA A 382 -3.87 9.32 -14.48
CA ALA A 382 -3.66 10.76 -14.50
C ALA A 382 -2.31 11.21 -13.92
N GLY A 383 -1.45 10.28 -13.47
CA GLY A 383 -0.14 10.56 -12.89
C GLY A 383 -0.18 11.05 -11.42
N VAL A 384 -1.31 10.85 -10.73
CA VAL A 384 -1.45 11.19 -9.31
C VAL A 384 -0.84 10.08 -8.46
N SER A 385 0.10 10.44 -7.59
CA SER A 385 0.79 9.51 -6.69
C SER A 385 0.02 9.28 -5.39
N CYS A 386 0.38 8.21 -4.67
CA CYS A 386 -0.16 7.94 -3.33
C CYS A 386 0.04 9.14 -2.39
N ALA A 387 1.23 9.72 -2.38
CA ALA A 387 1.57 10.85 -1.53
C ALA A 387 0.87 12.16 -1.93
N ASP A 388 0.32 12.30 -3.14
CA ASP A 388 -0.45 13.48 -3.51
C ASP A 388 -1.77 13.56 -2.73
N CYS A 389 -2.32 12.41 -2.34
CA CYS A 389 -3.53 12.29 -1.55
C CYS A 389 -3.25 12.07 -0.06
N HIS A 390 -2.35 11.13 0.30
CA HIS A 390 -2.09 10.72 1.69
C HIS A 390 -1.01 11.56 2.40
N MET A 391 -0.18 12.28 1.66
CA MET A 391 0.84 13.21 2.13
C MET A 391 0.79 14.52 1.31
N PRO A 392 -0.39 15.18 1.23
CA PRO A 392 -0.54 16.36 0.39
C PRO A 392 0.41 17.47 0.84
N TYR A 393 0.75 18.33 -0.10
CA TYR A 393 1.57 19.50 0.25
C TYR A 393 0.76 20.52 1.04
N GLU A 394 1.38 21.02 2.10
CA GLU A 394 0.87 22.12 2.91
C GLU A 394 1.89 23.27 3.00
N ARG A 395 1.43 24.44 3.39
CA ARG A 395 2.29 25.60 3.62
C ARG A 395 2.47 25.82 5.12
N VAL A 396 3.74 25.81 5.55
CA VAL A 396 4.15 26.16 6.91
C VAL A 396 5.07 27.37 6.82
N GLY A 397 4.53 28.54 7.08
CA GLY A 397 5.24 29.80 6.79
C GLY A 397 5.55 29.93 5.30
N ALA A 398 6.82 30.13 4.95
CA ALA A 398 7.30 30.23 3.58
C ALA A 398 7.54 28.85 2.92
N MET A 399 7.60 27.78 3.71
CA MET A 399 7.93 26.45 3.23
C MET A 399 6.71 25.72 2.67
N LYS A 400 6.94 24.90 1.65
CA LYS A 400 5.98 23.93 1.13
C LYS A 400 6.47 22.54 1.48
N LEU A 401 5.78 21.88 2.41
CA LEU A 401 6.15 20.59 2.98
C LEU A 401 5.10 19.52 2.61
N SER A 402 5.53 18.27 2.47
CA SER A 402 4.59 17.14 2.47
C SER A 402 4.10 16.88 3.88
N ASN A 403 2.80 16.71 4.05
CA ASN A 403 2.21 16.34 5.33
C ASN A 403 2.60 14.90 5.69
N HIS A 404 3.22 14.71 6.85
CA HIS A 404 3.67 13.40 7.36
C HIS A 404 2.68 12.73 8.32
N ASN A 405 1.53 13.36 8.59
CA ASN A 405 0.39 12.69 9.18
C ASN A 405 -0.30 11.85 8.09
N VAL A 406 0.27 10.68 7.81
CA VAL A 406 -0.17 9.77 6.75
C VAL A 406 -1.48 9.13 7.16
N ARG A 407 -2.60 9.70 6.69
CA ARG A 407 -3.96 9.35 7.08
C ARG A 407 -4.93 9.33 5.90
N SER A 408 -6.20 9.07 6.17
CA SER A 408 -7.23 9.18 5.15
C SER A 408 -7.26 10.58 4.53
N PRO A 409 -7.23 10.72 3.19
CA PRO A 409 -7.38 12.01 2.52
C PRO A 409 -8.68 12.74 2.86
N LEU A 410 -9.70 12.02 3.35
CA LEU A 410 -10.97 12.60 3.77
C LEU A 410 -10.87 13.50 5.01
N GLU A 411 -9.77 13.40 5.75
CA GLU A 411 -9.47 14.31 6.86
C GLU A 411 -8.74 15.58 6.42
N ASN A 412 -8.38 15.68 5.14
CA ASN A 412 -7.65 16.80 4.57
C ASN A 412 -8.04 17.06 3.10
N ILE A 413 -9.35 17.06 2.82
CA ILE A 413 -9.92 17.18 1.46
C ILE A 413 -9.39 18.41 0.73
N ASN A 414 -9.25 19.52 1.44
CA ASN A 414 -8.74 20.77 0.88
C ASN A 414 -7.36 20.59 0.21
N ASN A 415 -6.39 20.02 0.93
CA ASN A 415 -5.05 19.86 0.39
C ASN A 415 -4.91 18.61 -0.51
N ALA A 416 -5.67 17.55 -0.22
CA ALA A 416 -5.58 16.29 -0.96
C ALA A 416 -6.35 16.32 -2.29
N CYS A 417 -7.57 16.86 -2.30
CA CYS A 417 -8.48 16.77 -3.44
C CYS A 417 -8.62 18.10 -4.18
N GLN A 418 -8.83 19.22 -3.46
CA GLN A 418 -9.16 20.51 -4.10
C GLN A 418 -7.96 21.16 -4.79
N THR A 419 -6.75 20.62 -4.65
CA THR A 419 -5.60 21.00 -5.49
C THR A 419 -5.81 20.70 -6.97
N CYS A 420 -6.68 19.73 -7.30
CA CYS A 420 -7.02 19.32 -8.66
C CYS A 420 -8.52 19.46 -8.98
N HIS A 421 -9.40 19.30 -7.99
CA HIS A 421 -10.85 19.31 -8.15
C HIS A 421 -11.45 20.64 -7.66
N ASN A 422 -12.11 21.36 -8.57
CA ASN A 422 -12.75 22.64 -8.26
C ASN A 422 -14.23 22.45 -7.89
N VAL A 423 -14.46 21.71 -6.81
CA VAL A 423 -15.79 21.45 -6.23
C VAL A 423 -15.71 21.56 -4.72
N SER A 424 -16.85 21.64 -4.02
CA SER A 424 -16.87 21.77 -2.56
C SER A 424 -16.35 20.50 -1.86
N GLU A 425 -15.84 20.66 -0.63
CA GLU A 425 -15.42 19.53 0.18
C GLU A 425 -16.56 18.54 0.46
N SER A 426 -17.77 19.08 0.70
CA SER A 426 -18.96 18.24 0.92
C SER A 426 -19.29 17.38 -0.30
N GLU A 427 -19.21 17.94 -1.51
CA GLU A 427 -19.47 17.20 -2.75
C GLU A 427 -18.41 16.10 -2.96
N LEU A 428 -17.13 16.38 -2.70
CA LEU A 428 -16.06 15.39 -2.77
C LEU A 428 -16.26 14.28 -1.75
N LEU A 429 -16.57 14.63 -0.50
CA LEU A 429 -16.86 13.69 0.56
C LEU A 429 -18.04 12.77 0.23
N ASP A 430 -19.14 13.35 -0.26
CA ASP A 430 -20.33 12.60 -0.64
C ASP A 430 -20.01 11.64 -1.80
N ARG A 431 -19.24 12.09 -2.78
CA ARG A 431 -18.80 11.26 -3.89
C ARG A 431 -17.94 10.07 -3.44
N VAL A 432 -17.01 10.28 -2.53
CA VAL A 432 -16.18 9.19 -1.97
C VAL A 432 -17.06 8.21 -1.20
N LYS A 433 -17.95 8.70 -0.33
CA LYS A 433 -18.88 7.86 0.44
C LYS A 433 -19.80 7.03 -0.46
N GLU A 434 -20.26 7.60 -1.58
CA GLU A 434 -21.07 6.88 -2.55
C GLU A 434 -20.28 5.71 -3.19
N ILE A 435 -19.04 5.95 -3.62
CA ILE A 435 -18.15 4.93 -4.19
C ILE A 435 -17.89 3.82 -3.17
N GLN A 436 -17.47 4.19 -1.97
CA GLN A 436 -17.17 3.24 -0.89
C GLN A 436 -18.42 2.46 -0.47
N GLY A 437 -19.57 3.12 -0.34
CA GLY A 437 -20.83 2.48 0.04
C GLY A 437 -21.29 1.42 -0.97
N ARG A 438 -21.10 1.67 -2.27
CA ARG A 438 -21.40 0.70 -3.34
C ARG A 438 -20.49 -0.53 -3.23
N THR A 439 -19.21 -0.33 -3.01
CA THR A 439 -18.23 -1.43 -2.84
C THR A 439 -18.54 -2.25 -1.59
N VAL A 440 -18.82 -1.59 -0.47
CA VAL A 440 -19.20 -2.27 0.79
C VAL A 440 -20.46 -3.11 0.59
N ALA A 441 -21.50 -2.56 -0.02
CA ALA A 441 -22.73 -3.30 -0.29
C ALA A 441 -22.50 -4.53 -1.19
N LEU A 442 -21.63 -4.42 -2.19
CA LEU A 442 -21.30 -5.54 -3.07
C LEU A 442 -20.45 -6.59 -2.37
N LYS A 443 -19.53 -6.15 -1.50
CA LYS A 443 -18.71 -7.02 -0.64
C LYS A 443 -19.56 -7.87 0.29
N GLU A 444 -20.56 -7.30 0.95
CA GLU A 444 -21.50 -8.04 1.80
C GLU A 444 -22.28 -9.09 1.01
N ARG A 445 -22.68 -8.78 -0.23
CA ARG A 445 -23.35 -9.76 -1.11
C ARG A 445 -22.41 -10.89 -1.53
N ALA A 446 -21.13 -10.61 -1.79
CA ALA A 446 -20.13 -11.63 -2.10
C ALA A 446 -19.86 -12.53 -0.89
N ALA A 447 -19.75 -11.96 0.30
CA ALA A 447 -19.58 -12.70 1.56
C ALA A 447 -20.79 -13.64 1.83
N ALA A 448 -22.02 -13.17 1.61
CA ALA A 448 -23.22 -13.99 1.73
C ALA A 448 -23.21 -15.17 0.73
N ALA A 449 -22.86 -14.90 -0.54
CA ALA A 449 -22.74 -15.95 -1.55
C ALA A 449 -21.68 -16.99 -1.20
N MET A 450 -20.54 -16.55 -0.65
CA MET A 450 -19.49 -17.44 -0.16
C MET A 450 -19.96 -18.29 1.03
N THR A 451 -20.65 -17.69 2.00
CA THR A 451 -21.16 -18.43 3.17
C THR A 451 -22.13 -19.52 2.75
N GLU A 452 -23.08 -19.21 1.86
CA GLU A 452 -24.03 -20.21 1.32
C GLU A 452 -23.32 -21.30 0.49
N MET A 453 -22.26 -20.95 -0.22
CA MET A 453 -21.40 -21.93 -0.91
C MET A 453 -20.73 -22.89 0.09
N LEU A 454 -20.16 -22.38 1.19
CA LEU A 454 -19.54 -23.20 2.23
C LEU A 454 -20.56 -24.18 2.82
N ASP A 455 -21.79 -23.72 3.12
CA ASP A 455 -22.87 -24.59 3.62
C ASP A 455 -23.16 -25.72 2.63
N ALA A 456 -23.31 -25.41 1.35
CA ALA A 456 -23.58 -26.43 0.33
C ALA A 456 -22.42 -27.43 0.16
N ILE A 457 -21.16 -26.99 0.29
CA ILE A 457 -20.00 -27.91 0.27
C ILE A 457 -20.02 -28.84 1.47
N LEU A 458 -20.29 -28.34 2.67
CA LEU A 458 -20.33 -29.14 3.88
C LEU A 458 -21.47 -30.15 3.82
N GLU A 459 -22.62 -29.77 3.31
CA GLU A 459 -23.76 -30.69 3.12
C GLU A 459 -23.47 -31.76 2.07
N ALA A 460 -22.77 -31.44 0.97
CA ALA A 460 -22.31 -32.42 -0.01
C ALA A 460 -21.31 -33.42 0.62
N LYS A 461 -20.37 -32.94 1.44
CA LYS A 461 -19.43 -33.78 2.20
C LYS A 461 -20.19 -34.72 3.15
N ALA A 462 -21.17 -34.21 3.89
CA ALA A 462 -22.00 -35.00 4.81
C ALA A 462 -22.85 -36.05 4.06
N ALA A 463 -23.24 -35.78 2.82
CA ALA A 463 -23.95 -36.72 1.94
C ALA A 463 -23.01 -37.79 1.32
N GLY A 464 -21.71 -37.75 1.58
CA GLY A 464 -20.75 -38.74 1.11
C GLY A 464 -20.07 -38.39 -0.24
N ALA A 465 -20.06 -37.13 -0.66
CA ALA A 465 -19.35 -36.71 -1.87
C ALA A 465 -17.86 -37.09 -1.78
N THR A 466 -17.31 -37.67 -2.86
CA THR A 466 -15.90 -38.10 -2.92
C THR A 466 -14.95 -36.91 -3.13
N THR A 467 -13.67 -37.14 -2.84
CA THR A 467 -12.63 -36.12 -3.07
C THR A 467 -12.58 -35.66 -4.54
N GLU A 468 -12.73 -36.61 -5.48
CA GLU A 468 -12.73 -36.30 -6.92
C GLU A 468 -13.90 -35.42 -7.31
N GLN A 469 -15.08 -35.64 -6.74
CA GLN A 469 -16.27 -34.83 -6.96
C GLN A 469 -16.14 -33.43 -6.35
N LEU A 470 -15.48 -33.31 -5.20
CA LEU A 470 -15.29 -32.05 -4.50
C LEU A 470 -14.16 -31.20 -5.09
N THR A 471 -13.11 -31.80 -5.66
CA THR A 471 -11.94 -31.08 -6.19
C THR A 471 -12.29 -29.88 -7.09
N PRO A 472 -13.14 -30.00 -8.13
CA PRO A 472 -13.50 -28.85 -8.97
C PRO A 472 -14.36 -27.80 -8.25
N ILE A 473 -15.04 -28.17 -7.17
CA ILE A 473 -15.85 -27.27 -6.33
C ILE A 473 -14.92 -26.45 -5.42
N LEU A 474 -13.93 -27.12 -4.79
CA LEU A 474 -12.94 -26.47 -3.95
C LEU A 474 -12.02 -25.52 -4.74
N ALA A 475 -11.73 -25.83 -6.01
CA ALA A 475 -11.02 -24.91 -6.91
C ALA A 475 -11.84 -23.64 -7.17
N LEU A 476 -13.17 -23.73 -7.34
CA LEU A 476 -14.04 -22.56 -7.46
C LEU A 476 -14.12 -21.77 -6.14
N GLN A 477 -14.12 -22.45 -4.99
CA GLN A 477 -14.02 -21.79 -3.69
C GLN A 477 -12.73 -20.97 -3.58
N SER A 478 -11.59 -21.52 -4.00
CA SER A 478 -10.30 -20.81 -4.00
C SER A 478 -10.38 -19.53 -4.84
N LYS A 479 -10.90 -19.63 -6.07
CA LYS A 479 -11.07 -18.47 -6.96
C LYS A 479 -12.03 -17.42 -6.40
N ALA A 480 -13.12 -17.83 -5.81
CA ALA A 480 -14.09 -16.94 -5.17
C ALA A 480 -13.47 -16.23 -3.96
N MET A 481 -12.75 -16.98 -3.12
CA MET A 481 -12.11 -16.44 -1.92
C MET A 481 -11.01 -15.45 -2.25
N TRP A 482 -10.12 -15.77 -3.20
CA TRP A 482 -9.06 -14.87 -3.66
C TRP A 482 -9.62 -13.50 -4.07
N ARG A 483 -10.71 -13.49 -4.84
CA ARG A 483 -11.37 -12.27 -5.31
C ARG A 483 -12.01 -11.45 -4.20
N LEU A 484 -12.73 -12.11 -3.30
CA LEU A 484 -13.34 -11.42 -2.16
C LEU A 484 -12.26 -10.84 -1.25
N ASP A 485 -11.26 -11.64 -0.89
CA ASP A 485 -10.21 -11.25 0.03
C ASP A 485 -9.35 -10.11 -0.53
N PHE A 486 -9.08 -10.10 -1.84
CA PHE A 486 -8.34 -9.03 -2.52
C PHE A 486 -9.00 -7.65 -2.31
N ILE A 487 -10.33 -7.59 -2.32
CA ILE A 487 -11.07 -6.33 -2.07
C ILE A 487 -11.30 -6.08 -0.58
N VAL A 488 -11.36 -7.12 0.25
CA VAL A 488 -11.49 -6.98 1.72
C VAL A 488 -10.21 -6.45 2.34
N SER A 489 -9.07 -6.88 1.84
CA SER A 489 -7.76 -6.55 2.36
C SER A 489 -7.26 -5.17 1.90
N GLU A 490 -7.84 -4.64 0.82
CA GLU A 490 -7.58 -3.30 0.30
C GLU A 490 -8.37 -2.25 1.09
N ASN A 491 -7.67 -1.27 1.69
CA ASN A 491 -8.25 -0.39 2.70
C ASN A 491 -9.02 0.82 2.16
N SER A 492 -8.99 1.12 0.83
CA SER A 492 -9.73 2.25 0.26
C SER A 492 -11.24 2.03 0.16
N LYS A 493 -11.72 0.82 0.48
CA LYS A 493 -13.10 0.39 0.25
C LYS A 493 -13.52 0.57 -1.21
N GLY A 494 -12.58 0.27 -2.12
CA GLY A 494 -12.78 0.36 -3.57
C GLY A 494 -12.56 1.75 -4.19
N PHE A 495 -12.17 2.76 -3.42
CA PHE A 495 -11.98 4.10 -3.98
C PHE A 495 -10.80 4.17 -4.96
N HIS A 496 -9.74 3.40 -4.74
CA HIS A 496 -8.57 3.39 -5.63
C HIS A 496 -8.93 2.97 -7.06
N ALA A 497 -9.79 1.94 -7.24
CA ALA A 497 -10.25 1.49 -8.55
C ALA A 497 -11.68 0.91 -8.48
N PRO A 498 -12.72 1.74 -8.40
CA PRO A 498 -14.09 1.29 -8.15
C PRO A 498 -14.63 0.34 -9.21
N GLN A 499 -14.26 0.52 -10.48
CA GLN A 499 -14.66 -0.36 -11.57
C GLN A 499 -14.05 -1.76 -11.44
N GLU A 500 -12.75 -1.86 -11.03
CA GLU A 500 -12.08 -3.14 -10.80
C GLU A 500 -12.62 -3.83 -9.55
N SER A 501 -12.82 -3.08 -8.47
CA SER A 501 -13.41 -3.62 -7.25
C SER A 501 -14.79 -4.24 -7.50
N ALA A 502 -15.63 -3.57 -8.29
CA ALA A 502 -16.95 -4.10 -8.64
C ALA A 502 -16.86 -5.34 -9.53
N ARG A 503 -15.95 -5.36 -10.52
CA ARG A 503 -15.73 -6.52 -11.40
C ARG A 503 -15.25 -7.73 -10.59
N ILE A 504 -14.23 -7.55 -9.77
CA ILE A 504 -13.63 -8.61 -8.96
C ILE A 504 -14.66 -9.21 -7.98
N LEU A 505 -15.44 -8.38 -7.29
CA LEU A 505 -16.50 -8.85 -6.41
C LEU A 505 -17.63 -9.56 -7.17
N GLY A 506 -17.97 -9.09 -8.39
CA GLY A 506 -18.91 -9.77 -9.28
C GLY A 506 -18.46 -11.18 -9.63
N GLU A 507 -17.19 -11.36 -9.97
CA GLU A 507 -16.59 -12.68 -10.23
C GLU A 507 -16.58 -13.57 -8.99
N SER A 508 -16.29 -13.00 -7.80
CA SER A 508 -16.38 -13.75 -6.53
C SER A 508 -17.78 -14.34 -6.32
N ILE A 509 -18.82 -13.53 -6.57
CA ILE A 509 -20.21 -14.00 -6.47
C ILE A 509 -20.47 -15.10 -7.49
N ASP A 510 -20.03 -14.93 -8.74
CA ASP A 510 -20.27 -15.91 -9.80
C ASP A 510 -19.61 -17.26 -9.48
N TYR A 511 -18.32 -17.28 -9.11
CA TYR A 511 -17.62 -18.50 -8.69
C TYR A 511 -18.27 -19.15 -7.46
N SER A 512 -18.70 -18.36 -6.48
CA SER A 512 -19.42 -18.86 -5.31
C SER A 512 -20.71 -19.57 -5.71
N ARG A 513 -21.51 -18.98 -6.62
CA ARG A 513 -22.76 -19.58 -7.10
C ARG A 513 -22.55 -20.81 -7.98
N GLN A 514 -21.50 -20.83 -8.79
CA GLN A 514 -21.12 -22.02 -9.55
C GLN A 514 -20.74 -23.18 -8.62
N ALA A 515 -19.89 -22.94 -7.61
CA ALA A 515 -19.50 -23.94 -6.63
C ALA A 515 -20.70 -24.43 -5.83
N GLN A 516 -21.56 -23.52 -5.33
CA GLN A 516 -22.78 -23.85 -4.62
C GLN A 516 -23.69 -24.74 -5.46
N THR A 517 -23.94 -24.38 -6.72
CA THR A 517 -24.80 -25.17 -7.62
C THR A 517 -24.25 -26.58 -7.83
N LYS A 518 -22.91 -26.71 -8.03
CA LYS A 518 -22.28 -28.02 -8.19
C LYS A 518 -22.37 -28.86 -6.90
N ALA A 519 -22.15 -28.25 -5.74
CA ALA A 519 -22.24 -28.93 -4.44
C ALA A 519 -23.68 -29.42 -4.16
N LEU A 520 -24.68 -28.58 -4.45
CA LEU A 520 -26.08 -28.95 -4.27
C LEU A 520 -26.50 -30.13 -5.15
N ARG A 521 -25.96 -30.29 -6.36
CA ARG A 521 -26.22 -31.44 -7.24
C ARG A 521 -25.66 -32.76 -6.64
N LEU A 522 -24.59 -32.69 -5.88
CA LEU A 522 -24.04 -33.90 -5.23
C LEU A 522 -24.90 -34.37 -4.05
N ARG A 523 -25.82 -33.58 -3.57
CA ARG A 523 -26.78 -33.94 -2.49
C ARG A 523 -28.06 -34.58 -3.03
N ALA A 524 -28.45 -34.24 -4.27
CA ALA A 524 -29.67 -34.84 -4.84
C ALA A 524 -29.40 -36.30 -5.22
N PRO A 525 -30.28 -37.26 -4.90
CA PRO A 525 -30.28 -38.53 -5.58
C PRO A 525 -30.31 -38.28 -7.08
N GLU A 526 -29.52 -39.00 -7.85
CA GLU A 526 -29.50 -38.90 -9.30
C GLU A 526 -30.95 -38.95 -9.80
N ALA A 527 -31.47 -37.81 -10.24
CA ALA A 527 -32.77 -37.80 -10.89
C ALA A 527 -32.65 -38.71 -12.12
N PRO A 528 -33.57 -39.63 -12.33
CA PRO A 528 -33.54 -40.46 -13.54
C PRO A 528 -33.44 -39.53 -14.74
N PRO A 529 -32.66 -39.88 -15.79
CA PRO A 529 -32.54 -39.06 -16.98
C PRO A 529 -33.96 -38.72 -17.45
N THR A 530 -34.27 -37.43 -17.49
CA THR A 530 -35.51 -36.96 -18.07
C THR A 530 -35.35 -37.04 -19.58
N ASP A 531 -35.43 -38.25 -20.10
CA ASP A 531 -35.80 -38.48 -21.48
C ASP A 531 -37.25 -37.93 -21.63
N ASP A 532 -37.37 -37.02 -22.57
CA ASP A 532 -38.64 -36.50 -23.08
C ASP A 532 -39.47 -35.56 -22.17
N LEU A 533 -38.95 -34.33 -22.02
CA LEU A 533 -39.87 -33.21 -22.02
C LEU A 533 -40.02 -32.73 -23.49
N PRO A 534 -41.24 -32.85 -24.09
CA PRO A 534 -41.46 -32.26 -25.42
C PRO A 534 -41.25 -30.75 -25.32
N MET A 535 -40.24 -30.25 -26.01
CA MET A 535 -40.07 -28.83 -26.19
C MET A 535 -41.28 -28.31 -27.01
N GLU A 536 -42.25 -27.72 -26.35
CA GLU A 536 -43.22 -26.92 -27.08
C GLU A 536 -42.47 -25.75 -27.76
N PRO A 537 -42.66 -25.55 -29.05
CA PRO A 537 -42.02 -24.45 -29.75
C PRO A 537 -42.50 -23.12 -29.13
N VAL A 538 -41.57 -22.32 -28.65
CA VAL A 538 -41.83 -20.94 -28.24
C VAL A 538 -42.49 -20.23 -29.42
N ARG A 539 -43.77 -19.89 -29.32
CA ARG A 539 -44.50 -19.10 -30.33
C ARG A 539 -43.74 -17.78 -30.49
N GLY A 540 -43.27 -17.55 -31.73
CA GLY A 540 -42.48 -16.39 -32.07
C GLY A 540 -43.19 -15.11 -31.69
N VAL A 541 -42.47 -14.28 -30.94
CA VAL A 541 -42.84 -12.87 -30.75
C VAL A 541 -42.50 -12.18 -32.07
N THR A 542 -43.52 -11.77 -32.81
CA THR A 542 -43.39 -10.90 -33.99
C THR A 542 -42.74 -9.60 -33.55
N PRO A 543 -41.68 -9.11 -34.24
CA PRO A 543 -41.09 -7.82 -33.93
C PRO A 543 -42.12 -6.71 -34.19
N THR A 544 -42.53 -5.97 -33.18
CA THR A 544 -43.26 -4.73 -33.33
C THR A 544 -42.32 -3.68 -33.93
N GLU A 545 -42.80 -3.04 -35.00
CA GLU A 545 -42.12 -1.98 -35.74
C GLU A 545 -41.63 -0.86 -34.80
N ARG A 546 -40.38 -0.41 -35.00
CA ARG A 546 -39.83 0.77 -34.33
C ARG A 546 -40.57 2.04 -34.80
N PRO A 547 -40.97 2.96 -33.91
CA PRO A 547 -41.42 4.28 -34.35
C PRO A 547 -40.21 5.05 -34.93
N GLU A 548 -40.43 5.67 -36.07
CA GLU A 548 -39.49 6.57 -36.74
C GLU A 548 -39.15 7.77 -35.84
N ALA A 549 -37.85 8.05 -35.70
CA ALA A 549 -37.36 9.24 -35.03
C ALA A 549 -37.62 10.47 -35.91
N HIS A 550 -38.43 11.40 -35.43
CA HIS A 550 -38.51 12.74 -36.01
C HIS A 550 -37.23 13.52 -35.74
N ARG A 551 -36.73 14.14 -36.80
CA ARG A 551 -35.56 15.03 -36.90
C ARG A 551 -35.63 16.23 -35.96
#